data_97692497fb354e9118a98e573d90f2a5
#
_entry.id   97692497fb354e9118a98e573d90f2a5
#
_cell.length_a   1.000
_cell.length_b   1.000
_cell.length_c   1.000
_cell.angle_alpha   90.00
_cell.angle_beta   90.00
_cell.angle_gamma   90.00
#
_symmetry.space_group_name_H-M   'P 1'
#
loop_
_entity.id
_entity.type
_entity.pdbx_description
1 polymer ?
#
loop_
_entity_poly.entity_id
_entity_poly.type
_entity_poly.pdbx_seq_one_letter_code
_entity_poly.pdbx_strand_id
1 'polypeptide(L)'
;MLYALKGDFMADQDGHPSVDEFDLSKILHALSDTNRRKVIVKLAAQPDGTEQFCSEFGTPWAPSTRTHHFKVLRNAGLVWQRDVGNGRMTRLRRADLEKAFPGLLDQIVISSGNG
;
A
#
# COMPACT_ATOMS: atom_id res chain seq x y z
N MET A 1 -2.66 26.92 1.00
CA MET A 1 -2.85 26.57 2.13
C MET A 1 -3.97 25.81 2.32
N LEU A 2 -5.00 26.31 2.22
CA LEU A 2 -6.08 25.63 2.44
C LEU A 2 -6.26 24.62 1.51
N TYR A 3 -5.78 24.71 0.31
CA TYR A 3 -6.03 23.79 -0.59
C TYR A 3 -5.28 22.60 -0.46
N ALA A 4 -4.09 22.71 -0.03
CA ALA A 4 -3.39 21.53 0.24
C ALA A 4 -4.09 20.75 1.28
N LEU A 5 -4.63 21.41 2.23
CA LEU A 5 -5.39 20.81 3.23
C LEU A 5 -6.54 20.04 2.67
N LYS A 6 -7.17 20.54 1.64
CA LYS A 6 -8.22 19.86 1.06
C LYS A 6 -7.79 18.64 0.38
N GLY A 7 -6.68 18.65 -0.28
CA GLY A 7 -6.18 17.47 -0.94
C GLY A 7 -5.90 16.39 0.06
N ASP A 8 -5.31 16.75 1.17
CA ASP A 8 -5.03 15.80 2.22
C ASP A 8 -6.31 15.25 2.80
N PHE A 9 -7.30 16.09 2.97
CA PHE A 9 -8.57 15.67 3.50
C PHE A 9 -9.24 14.65 2.61
N MET A 10 -9.17 14.83 1.30
CA MET A 10 -9.78 13.89 0.39
C MET A 10 -9.06 12.55 0.44
N ALA A 11 -7.75 12.55 0.56
CA ALA A 11 -7.01 11.31 0.69
C ALA A 11 -7.38 10.61 1.98
N ASP A 12 -7.60 11.36 3.04
CA ASP A 12 -7.91 10.79 4.32
C ASP A 12 -9.26 10.13 4.39
N GLN A 13 -10.17 10.45 3.47
CA GLN A 13 -11.48 9.83 3.45
C GLN A 13 -11.37 8.32 3.33
N ASP A 14 -10.31 7.82 2.70
CA ASP A 14 -10.12 6.39 2.57
C ASP A 14 -9.13 5.83 3.58
N GLY A 15 -8.70 6.65 4.53
CA GLY A 15 -7.79 6.19 5.56
C GLY A 15 -6.33 6.17 5.14
N HIS A 16 -5.94 7.02 4.18
CA HIS A 16 -4.55 7.13 3.78
C HIS A 16 -3.82 8.08 4.75
N PRO A 17 -2.81 7.61 5.48
CA PRO A 17 -2.04 8.50 6.32
C PRO A 17 -1.12 9.35 5.47
N SER A 18 -0.78 10.55 5.96
CA SER A 18 0.27 11.33 5.32
C SER A 18 1.62 10.69 5.69
N VAL A 19 2.67 11.03 4.95
CA VAL A 19 3.98 10.43 5.21
C VAL A 19 4.47 10.76 6.62
N ASP A 20 4.07 11.91 7.15
CA ASP A 20 4.47 12.31 8.50
C ASP A 20 3.80 11.46 9.57
N GLU A 21 2.72 10.79 9.22
CA GLU A 21 1.99 9.93 10.15
C GLU A 21 2.41 8.47 10.06
N PHE A 22 3.40 8.15 9.24
CA PHE A 22 3.83 6.76 9.10
C PHE A 22 4.39 6.24 10.42
N ASP A 23 3.96 5.03 10.76
CA ASP A 23 4.34 4.36 12.00
C ASP A 23 4.94 3.03 11.62
N LEU A 24 6.19 2.82 11.98
CA LEU A 24 6.91 1.60 11.63
C LEU A 24 6.18 0.36 12.13
N SER A 25 5.58 0.42 13.32
CA SER A 25 4.85 -0.73 13.85
C SER A 25 3.68 -1.12 12.96
N LYS A 26 2.96 -0.15 12.41
CA LYS A 26 1.85 -0.44 11.51
C LYS A 26 2.34 -1.02 10.20
N ILE A 27 3.45 -0.52 9.69
CA ILE A 27 4.05 -1.05 8.47
C ILE A 27 4.52 -2.48 8.68
N LEU A 28 5.21 -2.75 9.77
CA LEU A 28 5.68 -4.10 10.05
C LEU A 28 4.53 -5.06 10.28
N HIS A 29 3.47 -4.60 10.95
CA HIS A 29 2.27 -5.41 11.13
C HIS A 29 1.64 -5.76 9.78
N ALA A 30 1.48 -4.79 8.90
CA ALA A 30 0.90 -5.03 7.59
C ALA A 30 1.74 -6.02 6.79
N LEU A 31 3.06 -5.94 6.90
CA LEU A 31 3.97 -6.80 6.16
C LEU A 31 4.20 -8.16 6.82
N SER A 32 3.69 -8.36 8.04
CA SER A 32 3.88 -9.64 8.73
C SER A 32 3.07 -10.77 8.07
N ASP A 33 1.99 -10.44 7.39
CA ASP A 33 1.23 -11.45 6.65
C ASP A 33 1.89 -11.70 5.31
N THR A 34 2.15 -12.97 5.00
CA THR A 34 2.85 -13.37 3.77
C THR A 34 2.15 -12.86 2.52
N ASN A 35 0.82 -12.98 2.46
CA ASN A 35 0.10 -12.59 1.26
C ASN A 35 0.03 -11.07 1.10
N ARG A 36 -0.08 -10.33 2.20
CA ARG A 36 0.00 -8.87 2.12
C ARG A 36 1.38 -8.44 1.64
N ARG A 37 2.43 -9.10 2.14
CA ARG A 37 3.80 -8.80 1.72
C ARG A 37 4.00 -9.10 0.24
N LYS A 38 3.39 -10.18 -0.27
CA LYS A 38 3.46 -10.52 -1.69
C LYS A 38 2.84 -9.43 -2.57
N VAL A 39 1.76 -8.80 -2.13
CA VAL A 39 1.15 -7.70 -2.87
C VAL A 39 2.17 -6.57 -3.04
N ILE A 40 2.86 -6.23 -1.97
CA ILE A 40 3.85 -5.15 -2.01
C ILE A 40 5.02 -5.51 -2.92
N VAL A 41 5.50 -6.74 -2.85
CA VAL A 41 6.60 -7.20 -3.70
C VAL A 41 6.19 -7.16 -5.18
N LYS A 42 4.96 -7.57 -5.50
CA LYS A 42 4.48 -7.53 -6.87
C LYS A 42 4.40 -6.11 -7.40
N LEU A 43 3.92 -5.17 -6.59
CA LEU A 43 3.87 -3.78 -6.99
C LEU A 43 5.27 -3.19 -7.13
N ALA A 44 6.17 -3.57 -6.25
CA ALA A 44 7.54 -3.06 -6.30
C ALA A 44 8.29 -3.53 -7.55
N ALA A 45 7.88 -4.66 -8.11
CA ALA A 45 8.49 -5.18 -9.33
C ALA A 45 7.98 -4.49 -10.59
N GLN A 46 6.94 -3.69 -10.49
CA GLN A 46 6.37 -2.97 -11.62
C GLN A 46 6.97 -1.57 -11.72
N PRO A 47 6.86 -0.92 -12.89
CA PRO A 47 7.29 0.47 -13.00
C PRO A 47 6.60 1.35 -11.97
N ASP A 48 7.30 2.38 -11.51
CA ASP A 48 6.75 3.30 -10.53
C ASP A 48 5.45 3.90 -11.07
N GLY A 49 4.46 4.02 -10.20
CA GLY A 49 3.16 4.57 -10.58
C GLY A 49 2.17 3.55 -11.12
N THR A 50 2.57 2.29 -11.27
CA THR A 50 1.66 1.25 -11.76
C THR A 50 0.50 1.07 -10.81
N GLU A 51 -0.70 1.04 -11.37
CA GLU A 51 -1.92 0.73 -10.62
C GLU A 51 -2.45 -0.62 -11.05
N GLN A 52 -3.01 -1.36 -10.10
CA GLN A 52 -3.52 -2.69 -10.38
C GLN A 52 -4.79 -2.90 -9.55
N PHE A 53 -5.78 -3.58 -10.10
CA PHE A 53 -6.99 -3.89 -9.35
C PHE A 53 -6.66 -4.79 -8.16
N CYS A 54 -7.32 -4.56 -7.03
CA CYS A 54 -7.13 -5.38 -5.84
C CYS A 54 -7.38 -6.85 -6.12
N SER A 55 -8.28 -7.15 -7.04
CA SER A 55 -8.65 -8.51 -7.39
C SER A 55 -7.63 -9.22 -8.28
N GLU A 56 -6.61 -8.52 -8.75
CA GLU A 56 -5.66 -9.06 -9.72
C GLU A 56 -4.31 -9.45 -9.18
N PHE A 57 -4.16 -9.48 -7.86
CA PHE A 57 -2.86 -9.84 -7.26
C PHE A 57 -2.69 -11.35 -7.04
N GLY A 58 -3.71 -12.14 -7.34
CA GLY A 58 -3.62 -13.60 -7.19
C GLY A 58 -3.60 -14.03 -5.72
N THR A 59 -4.19 -13.25 -4.85
CA THR A 59 -4.26 -13.60 -3.43
C THR A 59 -5.36 -14.63 -3.20
N PRO A 60 -5.24 -15.46 -2.15
CA PRO A 60 -6.21 -16.52 -1.89
C PRO A 60 -7.47 -16.04 -1.16
N TRP A 61 -7.64 -14.74 -1.00
CA TRP A 61 -8.69 -14.19 -0.15
C TRP A 61 -10.04 -14.13 -0.86
N ALA A 62 -11.09 -14.46 -0.12
CA ALA A 62 -12.45 -14.15 -0.56
C ALA A 62 -12.62 -12.63 -0.59
N PRO A 63 -13.59 -12.10 -1.35
CA PRO A 63 -13.72 -10.65 -1.52
C PRO A 63 -13.78 -9.84 -0.24
N SER A 64 -14.53 -10.27 0.78
CA SER A 64 -14.61 -9.51 2.02
C SER A 64 -13.29 -9.54 2.79
N THR A 65 -12.62 -10.67 2.79
CA THR A 65 -11.32 -10.82 3.43
C THR A 65 -10.28 -9.97 2.70
N ARG A 66 -10.35 -9.97 1.36
CA ARG A 66 -9.46 -9.15 0.54
C ARG A 66 -9.62 -7.67 0.89
N THR A 67 -10.85 -7.20 1.02
CA THR A 67 -11.11 -5.81 1.39
C THR A 67 -10.42 -5.46 2.70
N HIS A 68 -10.51 -6.35 3.68
CA HIS A 68 -9.86 -6.14 4.98
C HIS A 68 -8.33 -6.02 4.83
N HIS A 69 -7.72 -6.92 4.08
CA HIS A 69 -6.26 -6.91 3.93
C HIS A 69 -5.76 -5.66 3.20
N PHE A 70 -6.48 -5.21 2.19
CA PHE A 70 -6.10 -3.98 1.50
C PHE A 70 -6.32 -2.75 2.38
N LYS A 71 -7.29 -2.80 3.28
CA LYS A 71 -7.48 -1.73 4.25
C LYS A 71 -6.28 -1.65 5.20
N VAL A 72 -5.76 -2.79 5.63
CA VAL A 72 -4.56 -2.85 6.48
C VAL A 72 -3.37 -2.23 5.75
N LEU A 73 -3.17 -2.58 4.47
CA LEU A 73 -2.08 -2.02 3.67
C LEU A 73 -2.22 -0.51 3.50
N ARG A 74 -3.44 -0.05 3.23
CA ARG A 74 -3.72 1.37 3.03
C ARG A 74 -3.50 2.17 4.30
N ASN A 75 -4.04 1.70 5.42
CA ASN A 75 -3.93 2.39 6.68
C ASN A 75 -2.49 2.45 7.20
N ALA A 76 -1.66 1.51 6.80
CA ALA A 76 -0.26 1.51 7.16
C ALA A 76 0.57 2.50 6.33
N GLY A 77 0.03 2.94 5.20
CA GLY A 77 0.75 3.86 4.33
C GLY A 77 1.54 3.19 3.22
N LEU A 78 1.30 1.89 3.00
CA LEU A 78 2.04 1.17 1.97
C LEU A 78 1.51 1.42 0.57
N VAL A 79 0.21 1.66 0.44
CA VAL A 79 -0.41 1.83 -0.86
C VAL A 79 -1.41 2.97 -0.87
N TRP A 80 -1.60 3.54 -2.06
CA TRP A 80 -2.73 4.39 -2.36
C TRP A 80 -3.81 3.51 -2.98
N GLN A 81 -5.06 3.81 -2.67
CA GLN A 81 -6.18 3.14 -3.31
C GLN A 81 -7.19 4.17 -3.78
N ARG A 82 -7.84 3.90 -4.90
CA ARG A 82 -8.93 4.74 -5.37
C ARG A 82 -10.02 3.87 -5.98
N ASP A 83 -11.25 4.32 -5.82
CA ASP A 83 -12.41 3.64 -6.34
C ASP A 83 -12.58 4.06 -7.80
N VAL A 84 -12.76 3.11 -8.69
CA VAL A 84 -12.94 3.39 -10.11
C VAL A 84 -14.29 2.87 -10.62
N GLY A 85 -15.24 2.66 -9.69
CA GLY A 85 -16.59 2.25 -10.06
C GLY A 85 -16.77 0.74 -10.06
N ASN A 86 -15.98 0.03 -10.84
CA ASN A 86 -16.08 -1.43 -10.91
C ASN A 86 -14.99 -2.13 -10.11
N GLY A 87 -14.34 -1.41 -9.21
CA GLY A 87 -13.32 -1.98 -8.35
C GLY A 87 -12.44 -0.89 -7.77
N ARG A 88 -11.37 -1.31 -7.13
CA ARG A 88 -10.41 -0.38 -6.54
C ARG A 88 -9.04 -0.63 -7.13
N MET A 89 -8.37 0.47 -7.52
CA MET A 89 -7.00 0.42 -8.00
C MET A 89 -6.06 0.64 -6.83
N THR A 90 -4.94 -0.05 -6.84
CA THR A 90 -3.93 0.02 -5.81
C THR A 90 -2.59 0.39 -6.42
N ARG A 91 -1.90 1.34 -5.81
CA ARG A 91 -0.57 1.79 -6.24
C ARG A 91 0.36 1.85 -5.05
N LEU A 92 1.59 1.42 -5.21
CA LEU A 92 2.60 1.45 -4.15
C LEU A 92 3.02 2.89 -3.85
N ARG A 93 3.14 3.24 -2.59
CA ARG A 93 3.62 4.55 -2.17
C ARG A 93 5.14 4.54 -2.06
N ARG A 94 5.79 4.26 -3.17
CA ARG A 94 7.24 4.04 -3.23
C ARG A 94 8.04 5.23 -2.69
N ALA A 95 7.76 6.42 -3.17
CA ALA A 95 8.50 7.62 -2.78
C ALA A 95 8.32 7.93 -1.29
N ASP A 96 7.10 7.76 -0.79
CA ASP A 96 6.82 8.03 0.63
C ASP A 96 7.51 7.02 1.53
N LEU A 97 7.53 5.75 1.11
CA LEU A 97 8.20 4.71 1.88
C LEU A 97 9.71 4.94 1.91
N GLU A 98 10.27 5.35 0.78
CA GLU A 98 11.69 5.64 0.73
C GLU A 98 12.05 6.85 1.57
N LYS A 99 11.18 7.84 1.61
CA LYS A 99 11.40 9.04 2.41
C LYS A 99 11.34 8.73 3.90
N ALA A 100 10.33 7.97 4.32
CA ALA A 100 10.13 7.67 5.74
C ALA A 100 11.09 6.61 6.27
N PHE A 101 11.36 5.58 5.48
CA PHE A 101 12.19 4.45 5.91
C PHE A 101 13.12 4.05 4.77
N PRO A 102 14.19 4.83 4.54
CA PRO A 102 15.11 4.55 3.42
C PRO A 102 15.64 3.12 3.46
N GLY A 103 15.55 2.44 2.34
CA GLY A 103 16.06 1.08 2.20
C GLY A 103 15.14 -0.03 2.64
N LEU A 104 14.06 0.29 3.35
CA LEU A 104 13.15 -0.74 3.86
C LEU A 104 12.51 -1.53 2.71
N LEU A 105 11.98 -0.83 1.72
CA LEU A 105 11.31 -1.49 0.60
C LEU A 105 12.26 -2.41 -0.15
N ASP A 106 13.49 -1.98 -0.37
CA ASP A 106 14.50 -2.78 -1.05
C ASP A 106 14.78 -4.06 -0.27
N GLN A 107 14.87 -3.97 1.05
CA GLN A 107 15.13 -5.14 1.87
C GLN A 107 13.97 -6.14 1.80
N ILE A 108 12.75 -5.65 1.75
CA ILE A 108 11.58 -6.51 1.64
C ILE A 108 11.61 -7.25 0.30
N VAL A 109 11.92 -6.54 -0.77
CA VAL A 109 11.97 -7.13 -2.11
C VAL A 109 13.08 -8.17 -2.20
N ILE A 110 14.27 -7.84 -1.72
CA ILE A 110 15.41 -8.74 -1.76
C ILE A 110 15.12 -10.01 -0.96
N SER A 111 14.59 -9.85 0.23
CA SER A 111 14.31 -11.00 1.10
C SER A 111 13.23 -11.91 0.52
N SER A 112 12.23 -11.32 -0.14
CA SER A 112 11.13 -12.10 -0.70
C SER A 112 11.49 -12.73 -2.04
N GLY A 113 12.37 -12.09 -2.78
CA GLY A 113 12.75 -12.59 -4.10
C GLY A 113 13.52 -13.88 -4.06
N ASN A 114 14.10 -14.20 -2.92
CA ASN A 114 14.87 -15.42 -2.79
C ASN A 114 14.06 -16.54 -2.15
N GLY A 115 12.86 -16.24 -1.77
CA GLY A 115 12.05 -17.21 -1.05
C GLY A 115 11.00 -17.90 -1.87
#